data_6b9ac29a0d6d6cbc9d9394531434b06f
#
_entry.id   6b9ac29a0d6d6cbc9d9394531434b06f
#
_cell.length_a   1.000
_cell.length_b   1.000
_cell.length_c   1.000
_cell.angle_alpha   90.00
_cell.angle_beta   90.00
_cell.angle_gamma   90.00
#
_symmetry.space_group_name_H-M   'P 1'
#
loop_
_entity.id
_entity.type
_entity.pdbx_description
1 polymer ?
#
loop_
_entity_poly.entity_id
_entity_poly.type
_entity_poly.pdbx_seq_one_letter_code
_entity_poly.pdbx_strand_id
1 'polypeptide(L)'
;MWGIKQKANHDIAHINTQLEQQIASYAPSIEKFLKEINAIVLDKQAQTRLALCCLIAGGHVLFEDLPGLGKTTLASSLSHLAGLKFQRIQFTNDMLASDVIGINMFNQKEHQFEFKQGPIFTQILLADEINRCSTKTQSALLEAMEEGYATVDGVRYALPKPFWVIATQNPLFQSGTYALPESQLDRFLMRLSLGYPSRHAEKLLLQQESRFALIATLAHVFREEQILELQRLVNQIYISEPIQEYLLDLAEETRKNRYGLSTRGLLALKRAAQAHALIENRAFVTPDDVQAVFVAVASHRLGLSEAETLNLMQQVAIS
;
A
#
# COMPACT_ATOMS: atom_id res chain seq x y z
N MET A 1 16.60 -30.47 -30.88
CA MET A 1 15.93 -30.30 -29.58
C MET A 1 16.88 -29.96 -28.43
N TRP A 2 18.10 -30.45 -28.36
CA TRP A 2 19.05 -30.22 -27.27
C TRP A 2 19.58 -28.77 -27.23
N GLY A 3 19.89 -28.17 -28.38
CA GLY A 3 20.40 -26.78 -28.45
C GLY A 3 19.41 -25.70 -28.07
N ILE A 4 18.10 -25.93 -28.22
CA ILE A 4 17.05 -24.96 -27.84
C ILE A 4 16.88 -24.91 -26.29
N LYS A 5 17.00 -26.07 -25.61
CA LYS A 5 16.95 -26.14 -24.15
C LYS A 5 18.17 -25.49 -23.47
N GLN A 6 19.36 -25.67 -24.08
CA GLN A 6 20.57 -25.01 -23.54
C GLN A 6 20.53 -23.48 -23.71
N LYS A 7 20.04 -22.99 -24.86
CA LYS A 7 19.88 -21.55 -25.08
C LYS A 7 18.84 -20.95 -24.15
N ALA A 8 17.68 -21.59 -23.94
CA ALA A 8 16.66 -21.16 -23.01
C ALA A 8 17.17 -21.13 -21.56
N ASN A 9 17.93 -22.13 -21.10
CA ASN A 9 18.52 -22.13 -19.77
C ASN A 9 19.62 -21.04 -19.61
N HIS A 10 20.38 -20.76 -20.67
CA HIS A 10 21.36 -19.66 -20.64
C HIS A 10 20.71 -18.30 -20.61
N ASP A 11 19.63 -18.09 -21.36
CA ASP A 11 18.85 -16.85 -21.36
C ASP A 11 18.15 -16.62 -20.01
N ILE A 12 17.60 -17.65 -19.38
CA ILE A 12 16.99 -17.58 -18.05
C ILE A 12 18.04 -17.24 -16.98
N ALA A 13 19.23 -17.84 -17.02
CA ALA A 13 20.31 -17.55 -16.11
C ALA A 13 20.81 -16.08 -16.26
N HIS A 14 20.90 -15.58 -17.50
CA HIS A 14 21.27 -14.18 -17.76
C HIS A 14 20.20 -13.19 -17.29
N ILE A 15 18.93 -13.47 -17.50
CA ILE A 15 17.80 -12.65 -17.03
C ILE A 15 17.79 -12.58 -15.49
N ASN A 16 18.02 -13.70 -14.81
CA ASN A 16 18.13 -13.72 -13.34
C ASN A 16 19.29 -12.86 -12.83
N THR A 17 20.46 -12.96 -13.43
CA THR A 17 21.64 -12.18 -13.02
C THR A 17 21.43 -10.67 -13.22
N GLN A 18 20.78 -10.26 -14.30
CA GLN A 18 20.48 -8.86 -14.57
C GLN A 18 19.45 -8.31 -13.56
N LEU A 19 18.39 -9.08 -13.27
CA LEU A 19 17.39 -8.72 -12.28
C LEU A 19 18.01 -8.57 -10.87
N GLU A 20 18.86 -9.53 -10.47
CA GLU A 20 19.58 -9.48 -9.20
C GLU A 20 20.45 -8.23 -9.07
N GLN A 21 21.19 -7.88 -10.14
CA GLN A 21 22.01 -6.66 -10.16
C GLN A 21 21.16 -5.39 -10.06
N GLN A 22 20.00 -5.34 -10.75
CA GLN A 22 19.09 -4.21 -10.66
C GLN A 22 18.53 -4.07 -9.24
N ILE A 23 18.07 -5.17 -8.63
CA ILE A 23 17.57 -5.16 -7.25
C ILE A 23 18.66 -4.72 -6.28
N ALA A 24 19.87 -5.27 -6.40
CA ALA A 24 21.00 -4.93 -5.56
C ALA A 24 21.39 -3.44 -5.66
N SER A 25 21.19 -2.82 -6.82
CA SER A 25 21.45 -1.38 -6.99
C SER A 25 20.49 -0.49 -6.16
N TYR A 26 19.29 -0.99 -5.83
CA TYR A 26 18.32 -0.29 -4.99
C TYR A 26 18.47 -0.57 -3.49
N ALA A 27 19.17 -1.63 -3.09
CA ALA A 27 19.30 -2.03 -1.69
C ALA A 27 19.80 -0.89 -0.77
N PRO A 28 20.84 -0.10 -1.13
CA PRO A 28 21.29 1.03 -0.29
C PRO A 28 20.22 2.12 -0.13
N SER A 29 19.43 2.37 -1.17
CA SER A 29 18.35 3.36 -1.13
C SER A 29 17.18 2.89 -0.28
N ILE A 30 16.82 1.60 -0.37
CA ILE A 30 15.78 0.98 0.47
C ILE A 30 16.20 1.03 1.95
N GLU A 31 17.43 0.65 2.25
CA GLU A 31 17.97 0.70 3.62
C GLU A 31 17.97 2.13 4.17
N LYS A 32 18.45 3.10 3.38
CA LYS A 32 18.41 4.51 3.74
C LYS A 32 16.98 4.98 3.98
N PHE A 33 16.03 4.64 3.11
CA PHE A 33 14.62 5.00 3.26
C PHE A 33 14.05 4.49 4.59
N LEU A 34 14.26 3.20 4.89
CA LEU A 34 13.80 2.60 6.14
C LEU A 34 14.48 3.20 7.37
N LYS A 35 15.75 3.53 7.30
CA LYS A 35 16.48 4.21 8.37
C LYS A 35 15.92 5.60 8.66
N GLU A 36 15.76 6.42 7.62
CA GLU A 36 15.25 7.80 7.75
C GLU A 36 13.80 7.83 8.27
N ILE A 37 12.93 6.97 7.74
CA ILE A 37 11.54 6.95 8.21
C ILE A 37 11.42 6.46 9.65
N ASN A 38 12.24 5.50 10.07
CA ASN A 38 12.25 4.98 11.44
C ASN A 38 12.83 5.97 12.46
N ALA A 39 13.61 6.95 12.02
CA ALA A 39 14.04 8.06 12.85
C ALA A 39 12.90 9.05 13.16
N ILE A 40 11.89 9.13 12.26
CA ILE A 40 10.71 10.00 12.42
C ILE A 40 9.57 9.26 13.09
N VAL A 41 9.24 8.07 12.60
CA VAL A 41 8.13 7.23 13.10
C VAL A 41 8.71 6.20 14.03
N LEU A 42 8.82 6.57 15.30
CA LEU A 42 9.51 5.76 16.30
C LEU A 42 8.77 4.47 16.60
N ASP A 43 9.52 3.39 16.75
CA ASP A 43 9.06 2.10 17.26
C ASP A 43 8.03 1.39 16.36
N LYS A 44 8.10 1.68 15.04
CA LYS A 44 7.17 1.15 14.02
C LYS A 44 7.89 0.56 12.80
N GLN A 45 9.04 -0.10 13.03
CA GLN A 45 9.90 -0.63 11.96
C GLN A 45 9.16 -1.64 11.06
N ALA A 46 8.35 -2.52 11.65
CA ALA A 46 7.57 -3.50 10.90
C ALA A 46 6.51 -2.81 10.03
N GLN A 47 5.79 -1.84 10.58
CA GLN A 47 4.74 -1.10 9.88
C GLN A 47 5.30 -0.22 8.75
N THR A 48 6.42 0.45 8.98
CA THR A 48 7.09 1.27 7.95
C THR A 48 7.62 0.41 6.81
N ARG A 49 8.16 -0.78 7.10
CA ARG A 49 8.59 -1.76 6.11
C ARG A 49 7.41 -2.27 5.28
N LEU A 50 6.30 -2.66 5.91
CA LEU A 50 5.09 -3.11 5.22
C LEU A 50 4.44 -1.98 4.41
N ALA A 51 4.47 -0.73 4.89
CA ALA A 51 3.98 0.41 4.12
C ALA A 51 4.82 0.67 2.86
N LEU A 52 6.15 0.57 2.95
CA LEU A 52 7.04 0.62 1.78
C LEU A 52 6.76 -0.56 0.84
N CYS A 53 6.62 -1.78 1.38
CA CYS A 53 6.25 -2.97 0.62
C CYS A 53 4.94 -2.74 -0.16
N CYS A 54 3.92 -2.17 0.48
CA CYS A 54 2.64 -1.83 -0.13
C CYS A 54 2.80 -0.81 -1.29
N LEU A 55 3.62 0.23 -1.12
CA LEU A 55 3.91 1.24 -2.14
C LEU A 55 4.59 0.62 -3.37
N ILE A 56 5.65 -0.16 -3.18
CA ILE A 56 6.38 -0.78 -4.30
C ILE A 56 5.62 -1.94 -4.92
N ALA A 57 4.71 -2.59 -4.19
CA ALA A 57 3.75 -3.52 -4.75
C ALA A 57 2.68 -2.82 -5.62
N GLY A 58 2.61 -1.49 -5.60
CA GLY A 58 1.60 -0.70 -6.31
C GLY A 58 0.19 -0.92 -5.79
N GLY A 59 0.06 -1.26 -4.50
CA GLY A 59 -1.22 -1.44 -3.81
C GLY A 59 -1.51 -0.28 -2.86
N HIS A 60 -2.75 -0.16 -2.38
CA HIS A 60 -3.18 0.85 -1.42
C HIS A 60 -3.20 0.28 0.00
N VAL A 61 -3.03 1.13 1.01
CA VAL A 61 -2.96 0.72 2.41
C VAL A 61 -4.08 1.36 3.24
N LEU A 62 -4.66 0.56 4.12
CA LEU A 62 -5.63 1.01 5.13
C LEU A 62 -5.00 0.96 6.51
N PHE A 63 -4.95 2.08 7.22
CA PHE A 63 -4.57 2.13 8.63
C PHE A 63 -5.82 2.13 9.51
N GLU A 64 -5.93 1.12 10.35
CA GLU A 64 -7.04 0.97 11.28
C GLU A 64 -6.56 1.15 12.72
N ASP A 65 -6.69 2.37 13.23
CA ASP A 65 -6.19 2.78 14.53
C ASP A 65 -7.01 3.91 15.15
N LEU A 66 -6.83 4.08 16.44
CA LEU A 66 -7.31 5.27 17.15
C LEU A 66 -6.69 6.56 16.57
N PRO A 67 -7.36 7.70 16.71
CA PRO A 67 -6.80 8.99 16.30
C PRO A 67 -5.54 9.34 17.14
N GLY A 68 -4.64 10.14 16.55
CA GLY A 68 -3.46 10.65 17.25
C GLY A 68 -2.23 9.73 17.28
N LEU A 69 -2.24 8.56 16.63
CA LEU A 69 -1.13 7.59 16.63
C LEU A 69 -0.07 7.82 15.55
N GLY A 70 -0.04 8.99 14.90
CA GLY A 70 1.04 9.36 13.98
C GLY A 70 0.82 8.96 12.51
N LYS A 71 -0.39 8.56 12.10
CA LYS A 71 -0.72 8.19 10.71
C LYS A 71 -0.38 9.28 9.71
N THR A 72 -0.71 10.52 10.00
CA THR A 72 -0.39 11.68 9.15
C THR A 72 1.13 11.91 9.04
N THR A 73 1.86 11.76 10.15
CA THR A 73 3.33 11.85 10.17
C THR A 73 3.95 10.76 9.30
N LEU A 74 3.47 9.52 9.42
CA LEU A 74 3.91 8.40 8.59
C LEU A 74 3.67 8.68 7.10
N ALA A 75 2.44 9.05 6.73
CA ALA A 75 2.06 9.31 5.33
C ALA A 75 2.89 10.45 4.72
N SER A 76 3.08 11.54 5.46
CA SER A 76 3.91 12.69 5.03
C SER A 76 5.38 12.29 4.89
N SER A 77 5.92 11.49 5.82
CA SER A 77 7.31 11.00 5.75
C SER A 77 7.53 10.07 4.57
N LEU A 78 6.62 9.12 4.35
CA LEU A 78 6.66 8.20 3.19
C LEU A 78 6.68 8.98 1.88
N SER A 79 5.78 9.95 1.76
CA SER A 79 5.66 10.79 0.57
C SER A 79 6.92 11.62 0.31
N HIS A 80 7.43 12.27 1.35
CA HIS A 80 8.63 13.10 1.25
C HIS A 80 9.85 12.27 0.85
N LEU A 81 10.11 11.17 1.54
CA LEU A 81 11.24 10.30 1.24
C LEU A 81 11.13 9.63 -0.13
N ALA A 82 9.92 9.32 -0.59
CA ALA A 82 9.65 8.77 -1.92
C ALA A 82 9.74 9.82 -3.04
N GLY A 83 9.87 11.13 -2.72
CA GLY A 83 9.91 12.21 -3.70
C GLY A 83 8.61 12.38 -4.49
N LEU A 84 7.45 12.04 -3.88
CA LEU A 84 6.14 12.03 -4.52
C LEU A 84 5.26 13.17 -4.01
N LYS A 85 4.39 13.70 -4.89
CA LYS A 85 3.42 14.74 -4.52
C LYS A 85 2.41 14.19 -3.53
N PHE A 86 2.18 14.92 -2.45
CA PHE A 86 1.32 14.54 -1.34
C PHE A 86 0.11 15.46 -1.21
N GLN A 87 -1.06 14.86 -0.97
CA GLN A 87 -2.26 15.59 -0.59
C GLN A 87 -2.99 14.85 0.53
N ARG A 88 -3.62 15.62 1.44
CA ARG A 88 -4.46 15.08 2.51
C ARG A 88 -5.89 15.54 2.32
N ILE A 89 -6.83 14.61 2.47
CA ILE A 89 -8.26 14.88 2.58
C ILE A 89 -8.72 14.38 3.95
N GLN A 90 -9.38 15.22 4.72
CA GLN A 90 -10.13 14.81 5.90
C GLN A 90 -11.57 14.58 5.49
N PHE A 91 -12.03 13.33 5.54
CA PHE A 91 -13.39 12.99 5.17
C PHE A 91 -14.40 13.41 6.25
N THR A 92 -15.55 13.95 5.81
CA THR A 92 -16.66 14.40 6.66
C THR A 92 -17.99 13.92 6.09
N ASN A 93 -19.04 13.92 6.90
CA ASN A 93 -20.35 13.37 6.52
C ASN A 93 -21.03 14.14 5.37
N ASP A 94 -20.74 15.43 5.24
CA ASP A 94 -21.29 16.35 4.23
C ASP A 94 -20.47 16.37 2.93
N MET A 95 -19.32 15.70 2.87
CA MET A 95 -18.45 15.67 1.70
C MET A 95 -19.09 14.91 0.54
N LEU A 96 -19.08 15.52 -0.64
CA LEU A 96 -19.57 14.94 -1.88
C LEU A 96 -18.44 14.23 -2.66
N ALA A 97 -18.82 13.33 -3.56
CA ALA A 97 -17.86 12.69 -4.47
C ALA A 97 -17.10 13.72 -5.33
N SER A 98 -17.78 14.80 -5.79
CA SER A 98 -17.17 15.89 -6.53
C SER A 98 -16.07 16.63 -5.78
N ASP A 99 -16.13 16.68 -4.44
CA ASP A 99 -15.09 17.31 -3.62
C ASP A 99 -13.80 16.49 -3.62
N VAL A 100 -13.89 15.20 -3.93
CA VAL A 100 -12.77 14.26 -4.01
C VAL A 100 -12.21 14.15 -5.42
N ILE A 101 -13.10 13.90 -6.41
CA ILE A 101 -12.68 13.61 -7.79
C ILE A 101 -12.64 14.86 -8.69
N GLY A 102 -13.27 15.98 -8.27
CA GLY A 102 -13.35 17.18 -9.06
C GLY A 102 -14.71 17.36 -9.75
N ILE A 103 -14.88 18.49 -10.40
CA ILE A 103 -16.13 18.93 -11.00
C ILE A 103 -15.90 19.73 -12.27
N ASN A 104 -16.80 19.64 -13.24
CA ASN A 104 -16.85 20.57 -14.37
C ASN A 104 -17.51 21.88 -13.94
N MET A 105 -16.79 22.99 -14.06
CA MET A 105 -17.27 24.33 -13.75
C MET A 105 -17.40 25.14 -15.04
N PHE A 106 -18.50 25.89 -15.17
CA PHE A 106 -18.69 26.80 -16.32
C PHE A 106 -17.78 28.02 -16.16
N ASN A 107 -16.82 28.17 -17.07
CA ASN A 107 -15.98 29.36 -17.16
C ASN A 107 -16.72 30.45 -17.94
N GLN A 108 -17.19 31.50 -17.24
CA GLN A 108 -17.94 32.60 -17.84
C GLN A 108 -17.14 33.44 -18.85
N LYS A 109 -15.79 33.47 -18.72
CA LYS A 109 -14.94 34.26 -19.64
C LYS A 109 -14.75 33.56 -20.97
N GLU A 110 -14.63 32.23 -20.93
CA GLU A 110 -14.35 31.42 -22.11
C GLU A 110 -15.62 30.74 -22.68
N HIS A 111 -16.77 30.93 -22.01
CA HIS A 111 -18.06 30.33 -22.36
C HIS A 111 -18.00 28.81 -22.55
N GLN A 112 -17.18 28.12 -21.77
CA GLN A 112 -17.01 26.65 -21.83
C GLN A 112 -16.95 26.03 -20.43
N PHE A 113 -17.21 24.72 -20.36
CA PHE A 113 -16.98 23.94 -19.15
C PHE A 113 -15.50 23.57 -19.04
N GLU A 114 -14.93 23.80 -17.87
CA GLU A 114 -13.56 23.42 -17.53
C GLU A 114 -13.58 22.44 -16.37
N PHE A 115 -12.79 21.38 -16.49
CA PHE A 115 -12.62 20.42 -15.42
C PHE A 115 -11.69 20.99 -14.35
N LYS A 116 -12.23 21.21 -13.15
CA LYS A 116 -11.46 21.54 -11.97
C LYS A 116 -11.12 20.24 -11.24
N GLN A 117 -9.84 19.87 -11.25
CA GLN A 117 -9.33 18.68 -10.60
C GLN A 117 -9.59 18.71 -9.10
N GLY A 118 -10.06 17.60 -8.56
CA GLY A 118 -10.15 17.37 -7.11
C GLY A 118 -8.82 16.95 -6.51
N PRO A 119 -8.75 16.85 -5.18
CA PRO A 119 -7.52 16.49 -4.46
C PRO A 119 -6.99 15.08 -4.75
N ILE A 120 -7.77 14.21 -5.39
CA ILE A 120 -7.32 12.88 -5.82
C ILE A 120 -6.23 12.95 -6.90
N PHE A 121 -6.08 14.08 -7.63
CA PHE A 121 -5.07 14.26 -8.66
C PHE A 121 -3.71 14.58 -8.05
N THR A 122 -3.21 13.62 -7.26
CA THR A 122 -1.90 13.61 -6.60
C THR A 122 -1.29 12.22 -6.69
N GLN A 123 -0.02 12.06 -6.29
CA GLN A 123 0.64 10.75 -6.32
C GLN A 123 0.46 9.97 -5.02
N ILE A 124 0.45 10.65 -3.88
CA ILE A 124 0.09 10.06 -2.58
C ILE A 124 -1.07 10.86 -1.99
N LEU A 125 -2.18 10.16 -1.77
CA LEU A 125 -3.35 10.70 -1.11
C LEU A 125 -3.50 10.09 0.28
N LEU A 126 -3.46 10.92 1.32
CA LEU A 126 -3.93 10.54 2.65
C LEU A 126 -5.44 10.80 2.74
N ALA A 127 -6.22 9.72 2.68
CA ALA A 127 -7.67 9.73 2.86
C ALA A 127 -7.99 9.49 4.34
N ASP A 128 -8.06 10.58 5.12
CA ASP A 128 -8.17 10.51 6.58
C ASP A 128 -9.62 10.36 7.01
N GLU A 129 -9.91 9.36 7.87
CA GLU A 129 -11.25 9.01 8.35
C GLU A 129 -12.26 8.69 7.22
N ILE A 130 -11.86 7.84 6.26
CA ILE A 130 -12.68 7.49 5.07
C ILE A 130 -14.08 6.97 5.44
N ASN A 131 -14.24 6.36 6.61
CA ASN A 131 -15.52 5.85 7.10
C ASN A 131 -16.47 6.95 7.57
N ARG A 132 -16.08 8.22 7.56
CA ARG A 132 -16.97 9.34 7.90
C ARG A 132 -17.78 9.88 6.72
N CYS A 133 -17.36 9.67 5.49
CA CYS A 133 -18.14 10.14 4.35
C CYS A 133 -19.19 9.10 3.89
N SER A 134 -20.12 9.57 3.05
CA SER A 134 -21.17 8.70 2.50
C SER A 134 -20.58 7.55 1.67
N THR A 135 -21.31 6.43 1.57
CA THR A 135 -20.90 5.28 0.74
C THR A 135 -20.70 5.66 -0.73
N LYS A 136 -21.42 6.66 -1.23
CA LYS A 136 -21.24 7.19 -2.60
C LYS A 136 -19.86 7.85 -2.76
N THR A 137 -19.46 8.66 -1.80
CA THR A 137 -18.13 9.31 -1.79
C THR A 137 -17.01 8.30 -1.64
N GLN A 138 -17.18 7.31 -0.75
CA GLN A 138 -16.24 6.18 -0.62
C GLN A 138 -16.07 5.46 -1.96
N SER A 139 -17.18 5.11 -2.63
CA SER A 139 -17.17 4.38 -3.90
C SER A 139 -16.42 5.13 -4.99
N ALA A 140 -16.56 6.46 -5.07
CA ALA A 140 -15.84 7.27 -6.07
C ALA A 140 -14.32 7.21 -5.88
N LEU A 141 -13.82 7.29 -4.63
CA LEU A 141 -12.39 7.13 -4.34
C LEU A 141 -11.92 5.71 -4.66
N LEU A 142 -12.68 4.71 -4.23
CA LEU A 142 -12.29 3.30 -4.39
C LEU A 142 -12.33 2.84 -5.85
N GLU A 143 -13.24 3.40 -6.68
CA GLU A 143 -13.24 3.20 -8.13
C GLU A 143 -11.95 3.77 -8.74
N ALA A 144 -11.60 5.00 -8.37
CA ALA A 144 -10.39 5.65 -8.87
C ALA A 144 -9.10 4.92 -8.44
N MET A 145 -9.08 4.30 -7.25
CA MET A 145 -7.98 3.44 -6.79
C MET A 145 -7.79 2.21 -7.68
N GLU A 146 -8.89 1.58 -8.10
CA GLU A 146 -8.85 0.36 -8.91
C GLU A 146 -8.53 0.66 -10.38
N GLU A 147 -9.14 1.68 -10.93
CA GLU A 147 -9.09 1.98 -12.36
C GLU A 147 -7.92 2.89 -12.76
N GLY A 148 -7.37 3.66 -11.81
CA GLY A 148 -6.30 4.63 -12.09
C GLY A 148 -6.78 5.88 -12.85
N TYR A 149 -8.08 6.13 -12.89
CA TYR A 149 -8.70 7.34 -13.45
C TYR A 149 -9.96 7.75 -12.66
N ALA A 150 -10.32 9.01 -12.75
CA ALA A 150 -11.60 9.52 -12.26
C ALA A 150 -12.55 9.77 -13.45
N THR A 151 -13.83 9.39 -13.29
CA THR A 151 -14.86 9.65 -14.30
C THR A 151 -15.74 10.82 -13.83
N VAL A 152 -15.76 11.91 -14.60
CA VAL A 152 -16.60 13.09 -14.34
C VAL A 152 -17.42 13.41 -15.61
N ASP A 153 -18.73 13.43 -15.49
CA ASP A 153 -19.67 13.68 -16.59
C ASP A 153 -19.39 12.82 -17.85
N GLY A 154 -19.02 11.55 -17.64
CA GLY A 154 -18.73 10.59 -18.71
C GLY A 154 -17.33 10.71 -19.31
N VAL A 155 -16.51 11.66 -18.88
CA VAL A 155 -15.12 11.82 -19.31
C VAL A 155 -14.17 11.21 -18.30
N ARG A 156 -13.18 10.44 -18.78
CA ARG A 156 -12.15 9.80 -17.95
C ARG A 156 -10.90 10.68 -17.86
N TYR A 157 -10.49 10.99 -16.65
CA TYR A 157 -9.29 11.76 -16.35
C TYR A 157 -8.28 10.85 -15.63
N ALA A 158 -7.16 10.58 -16.31
CA ALA A 158 -6.10 9.72 -15.74
C ALA A 158 -5.47 10.34 -14.49
N LEU A 159 -5.24 9.52 -13.47
CA LEU A 159 -4.55 9.92 -12.26
C LEU A 159 -3.02 9.91 -12.47
N PRO A 160 -2.26 10.74 -11.73
CA PRO A 160 -0.80 10.68 -11.74
C PRO A 160 -0.28 9.29 -11.35
N LYS A 161 0.88 8.90 -11.88
CA LYS A 161 1.56 7.63 -11.53
C LYS A 161 2.87 7.94 -10.84
N PRO A 162 3.26 7.17 -9.80
CA PRO A 162 2.42 6.18 -9.14
C PRO A 162 1.24 6.85 -8.43
N PHE A 163 0.09 6.19 -8.34
CA PHE A 163 -1.03 6.66 -7.52
C PHE A 163 -1.19 5.75 -6.30
N TRP A 164 -1.01 6.31 -5.13
CA TRP A 164 -1.06 5.56 -3.88
C TRP A 164 -1.98 6.23 -2.85
N VAL A 165 -2.94 5.48 -2.36
CA VAL A 165 -3.85 5.92 -1.30
C VAL A 165 -3.44 5.29 0.02
N ILE A 166 -3.25 6.13 1.01
CA ILE A 166 -3.14 5.78 2.42
C ILE A 166 -4.47 6.20 3.05
N ALA A 167 -5.36 5.23 3.28
CA ALA A 167 -6.63 5.50 3.94
C ALA A 167 -6.50 5.25 5.44
N THR A 168 -7.25 6.02 6.25
CA THR A 168 -7.38 5.76 7.67
C THR A 168 -8.83 5.55 8.04
N GLN A 169 -9.07 4.66 8.99
CA GLN A 169 -10.36 4.55 9.66
C GLN A 169 -10.17 4.36 11.16
N ASN A 170 -11.15 4.84 11.92
CA ASN A 170 -11.24 4.58 13.35
C ASN A 170 -12.13 3.33 13.55
N PRO A 171 -11.64 2.26 14.21
CA PRO A 171 -12.42 1.04 14.43
C PRO A 171 -13.59 1.25 15.41
N LEU A 172 -13.56 2.30 16.22
CA LEU A 172 -14.65 2.59 17.14
C LEU A 172 -15.88 3.08 16.37
N PHE A 173 -16.99 2.37 16.54
CA PHE A 173 -18.29 2.78 16.02
C PHE A 173 -18.70 4.10 16.64
N GLN A 174 -18.45 5.20 15.93
CA GLN A 174 -18.94 6.52 16.30
C GLN A 174 -20.22 6.80 15.52
N SER A 175 -21.17 7.50 16.16
CA SER A 175 -22.36 7.99 15.48
C SER A 175 -21.97 8.78 14.23
N GLY A 176 -22.56 8.46 13.08
CA GLY A 176 -22.27 9.11 11.81
C GLY A 176 -21.08 8.51 11.02
N THR A 177 -20.68 7.27 11.30
CA THR A 177 -19.70 6.55 10.47
C THR A 177 -20.39 5.48 9.61
N TYR A 178 -19.82 5.24 8.42
CA TYR A 178 -20.26 4.23 7.47
C TYR A 178 -19.12 3.21 7.29
N ALA A 179 -19.31 2.01 7.81
CA ALA A 179 -18.32 0.94 7.66
C ALA A 179 -18.06 0.66 6.17
N LEU A 180 -16.81 0.42 5.82
CA LEU A 180 -16.44 -0.04 4.48
C LEU A 180 -16.95 -1.49 4.29
N PRO A 181 -17.77 -1.77 3.26
CA PRO A 181 -18.15 -3.14 2.92
C PRO A 181 -16.93 -4.00 2.58
N GLU A 182 -17.05 -5.31 2.74
CA GLU A 182 -15.98 -6.28 2.45
C GLU A 182 -15.42 -6.14 1.03
N SER A 183 -16.30 -5.92 0.03
CA SER A 183 -15.91 -5.70 -1.36
C SER A 183 -15.08 -4.44 -1.59
N GLN A 184 -15.19 -3.47 -0.70
CA GLN A 184 -14.40 -2.24 -0.71
C GLN A 184 -13.08 -2.41 0.06
N LEU A 185 -13.10 -3.16 1.16
CA LEU A 185 -11.89 -3.53 1.91
C LEU A 185 -10.92 -4.36 1.04
N ASP A 186 -11.43 -5.23 0.17
CA ASP A 186 -10.61 -6.05 -0.73
C ASP A 186 -9.78 -5.23 -1.75
N ARG A 187 -10.10 -3.93 -1.95
CA ARG A 187 -9.32 -3.02 -2.80
C ARG A 187 -8.02 -2.52 -2.15
N PHE A 188 -7.93 -2.60 -0.82
CA PHE A 188 -6.69 -2.30 -0.12
C PHE A 188 -5.77 -3.52 -0.15
N LEU A 189 -4.51 -3.33 -0.57
CA LEU A 189 -3.53 -4.41 -0.57
C LEU A 189 -3.25 -4.90 0.85
N MET A 190 -3.06 -3.97 1.77
CA MET A 190 -2.74 -4.25 3.17
C MET A 190 -3.61 -3.43 4.12
N ARG A 191 -3.97 -4.04 5.27
CA ARG A 191 -4.43 -3.34 6.46
C ARG A 191 -3.32 -3.38 7.50
N LEU A 192 -2.99 -2.23 8.06
CA LEU A 192 -1.95 -2.06 9.06
C LEU A 192 -2.51 -1.33 10.30
N SER A 193 -1.93 -1.62 11.45
CA SER A 193 -2.15 -0.89 12.69
C SER A 193 -0.81 -0.39 13.22
N LEU A 194 -0.75 0.90 13.59
CA LEU A 194 0.43 1.46 14.25
C LEU A 194 0.45 1.10 15.74
N GLY A 195 -0.72 1.06 16.38
CA GLY A 195 -0.82 0.89 17.81
C GLY A 195 -0.15 2.01 18.59
N TYR A 196 -0.19 1.93 19.90
CA TYR A 196 0.52 2.88 20.78
C TYR A 196 2.04 2.71 20.63
N PRO A 197 2.81 3.82 20.71
CA PRO A 197 4.26 3.74 20.82
C PRO A 197 4.67 3.17 22.19
N SER A 198 5.89 2.66 22.31
CA SER A 198 6.43 2.23 23.58
C SER A 198 6.65 3.45 24.51
N ARG A 199 6.72 3.20 25.81
CA ARG A 199 7.04 4.24 26.81
C ARG A 199 8.34 4.99 26.48
N HIS A 200 9.33 4.29 25.91
CA HIS A 200 10.58 4.90 25.49
C HIS A 200 10.36 5.87 24.31
N ALA A 201 9.62 5.45 23.30
CA ALA A 201 9.26 6.31 22.17
C ALA A 201 8.43 7.51 22.59
N GLU A 202 7.45 7.35 23.50
CA GLU A 202 6.68 8.47 24.05
C GLU A 202 7.56 9.48 24.78
N LYS A 203 8.54 9.01 25.57
CA LYS A 203 9.50 9.89 26.25
C LYS A 203 10.32 10.72 25.24
N LEU A 204 10.75 10.11 24.14
CA LEU A 204 11.43 10.84 23.07
C LEU A 204 10.50 11.85 22.38
N LEU A 205 9.23 11.51 22.21
CA LEU A 205 8.21 12.42 21.65
C LEU A 205 8.01 13.68 22.52
N LEU A 206 8.05 13.52 23.84
CA LEU A 206 7.92 14.66 24.78
C LEU A 206 9.15 15.58 24.80
N GLN A 207 10.31 15.11 24.34
CA GLN A 207 11.57 15.85 24.37
C GLN A 207 11.90 16.54 23.04
N GLN A 208 11.25 16.16 21.95
CA GLN A 208 11.57 16.64 20.60
C GLN A 208 10.62 17.73 20.12
N GLU A 209 11.14 18.66 19.32
CA GLU A 209 10.38 19.63 18.55
C GLU A 209 9.54 18.96 17.46
N SER A 210 8.69 19.74 16.79
CA SER A 210 7.75 19.29 15.76
C SER A 210 8.42 18.38 14.73
N ARG A 211 7.94 17.14 14.61
CA ARG A 211 8.40 16.16 13.62
C ARG A 211 8.16 16.58 12.18
N PHE A 212 7.15 17.41 11.94
CA PHE A 212 6.92 18.01 10.62
C PHE A 212 8.09 18.89 10.18
N ALA A 213 8.76 19.59 11.11
CA ALA A 213 9.95 20.36 10.81
C ALA A 213 11.13 19.43 10.42
N LEU A 214 11.26 18.28 11.07
CA LEU A 214 12.28 17.28 10.73
C LEU A 214 12.07 16.70 9.33
N ILE A 215 10.83 16.38 8.93
CA ILE A 215 10.54 15.85 7.59
C ILE A 215 11.03 16.80 6.51
N ALA A 216 10.82 18.11 6.68
CA ALA A 216 11.23 19.12 5.70
C ALA A 216 12.76 19.23 5.53
N THR A 217 13.54 18.75 6.50
CA THR A 217 15.01 18.78 6.44
C THR A 217 15.63 17.56 5.75
N LEU A 218 14.84 16.51 5.53
CA LEU A 218 15.32 15.29 4.88
C LEU A 218 15.43 15.48 3.37
N ALA A 219 16.42 14.84 2.76
CA ALA A 219 16.48 14.72 1.31
C ALA A 219 15.57 13.59 0.84
N HIS A 220 14.98 13.74 -0.36
CA HIS A 220 14.33 12.64 -1.03
C HIS A 220 15.29 11.47 -1.21
N VAL A 221 14.84 10.26 -0.93
CA VAL A 221 15.65 9.04 -1.13
C VAL A 221 15.39 8.46 -2.51
N PHE A 222 14.13 8.52 -2.96
CA PHE A 222 13.71 8.10 -4.29
C PHE A 222 13.23 9.29 -5.12
N ARG A 223 13.11 9.05 -6.41
CA ARG A 223 12.39 9.87 -7.39
C ARG A 223 11.22 9.05 -7.93
N GLU A 224 10.27 9.72 -8.54
CA GLU A 224 9.08 9.11 -9.15
C GLU A 224 9.43 7.92 -10.06
N GLU A 225 10.41 8.12 -10.96
CA GLU A 225 10.82 7.09 -11.92
C GLU A 225 11.38 5.84 -11.23
N GLN A 226 12.07 6.01 -10.10
CA GLN A 226 12.63 4.91 -9.32
C GLN A 226 11.53 4.10 -8.61
N ILE A 227 10.49 4.76 -8.10
CA ILE A 227 9.33 4.04 -7.53
C ILE A 227 8.62 3.24 -8.62
N LEU A 228 8.40 3.81 -9.80
CA LEU A 228 7.79 3.11 -10.94
C LEU A 228 8.66 1.93 -11.40
N GLU A 229 9.98 2.08 -11.37
CA GLU A 229 10.89 0.99 -11.70
C GLU A 229 10.83 -0.14 -10.66
N LEU A 230 10.85 0.19 -9.37
CA LEU A 230 10.66 -0.79 -8.29
C LEU A 230 9.35 -1.56 -8.47
N GLN A 231 8.25 -0.88 -8.83
CA GLN A 231 6.96 -1.53 -9.11
C GLN A 231 7.02 -2.49 -10.31
N ARG A 232 7.87 -2.21 -11.32
CA ARG A 232 8.10 -3.11 -12.45
C ARG A 232 8.94 -4.31 -12.04
N LEU A 233 10.00 -4.10 -11.26
CA LEU A 233 10.88 -5.16 -10.77
C LEU A 233 10.12 -6.16 -9.89
N VAL A 234 9.19 -5.71 -9.05
CA VAL A 234 8.34 -6.60 -8.23
C VAL A 234 7.65 -7.66 -9.09
N ASN A 235 7.13 -7.29 -10.26
CA ASN A 235 6.45 -8.24 -11.16
C ASN A 235 7.39 -9.27 -11.80
N GLN A 236 8.70 -9.07 -11.74
CA GLN A 236 9.72 -9.96 -12.30
C GLN A 236 10.30 -10.92 -11.25
N ILE A 237 10.03 -10.68 -9.95
CA ILE A 237 10.48 -11.54 -8.86
C ILE A 237 9.95 -12.96 -9.06
N TYR A 238 10.85 -13.93 -9.05
CA TYR A 238 10.52 -15.33 -9.32
C TYR A 238 9.74 -15.95 -8.16
N ILE A 239 8.74 -16.77 -8.52
CA ILE A 239 7.97 -17.58 -7.58
C ILE A 239 8.07 -19.03 -8.03
N SER A 240 8.72 -19.86 -7.22
CA SER A 240 8.86 -21.29 -7.48
C SER A 240 7.54 -22.04 -7.30
N GLU A 241 7.43 -23.24 -7.89
CA GLU A 241 6.26 -24.09 -7.73
C GLU A 241 5.92 -24.39 -6.26
N PRO A 242 6.88 -24.75 -5.38
CA PRO A 242 6.58 -24.93 -3.95
C PRO A 242 5.99 -23.69 -3.27
N ILE A 243 6.43 -22.49 -3.65
CA ILE A 243 5.84 -21.25 -3.12
C ILE A 243 4.42 -21.03 -3.68
N GLN A 244 4.16 -21.41 -4.94
CA GLN A 244 2.81 -21.33 -5.49
C GLN A 244 1.87 -22.29 -4.76
N GLU A 245 2.30 -23.53 -4.48
CA GLU A 245 1.53 -24.48 -3.69
C GLU A 245 1.27 -23.96 -2.27
N TYR A 246 2.29 -23.42 -1.58
CA TYR A 246 2.12 -22.81 -0.27
C TYR A 246 1.10 -21.66 -0.26
N LEU A 247 1.10 -20.81 -1.29
CA LEU A 247 0.09 -19.75 -1.45
C LEU A 247 -1.32 -20.32 -1.65
N LEU A 248 -1.45 -21.42 -2.41
CA LEU A 248 -2.71 -22.11 -2.63
C LEU A 248 -3.22 -22.79 -1.34
N ASP A 249 -2.35 -23.48 -0.62
CA ASP A 249 -2.67 -24.12 0.67
C ASP A 249 -3.16 -23.09 1.69
N LEU A 250 -2.50 -21.92 1.79
CA LEU A 250 -2.96 -20.81 2.62
C LEU A 250 -4.36 -20.34 2.19
N ALA A 251 -4.60 -20.16 0.89
CA ALA A 251 -5.89 -19.73 0.39
C ALA A 251 -6.99 -20.77 0.67
N GLU A 252 -6.70 -22.06 0.51
CA GLU A 252 -7.63 -23.15 0.81
C GLU A 252 -7.96 -23.22 2.31
N GLU A 253 -6.94 -23.07 3.17
CA GLU A 253 -7.17 -23.03 4.62
C GLU A 253 -8.11 -21.88 4.99
N THR A 254 -7.91 -20.68 4.42
CA THR A 254 -8.82 -19.56 4.68
C THR A 254 -10.25 -19.84 4.23
N ARG A 255 -10.45 -20.62 3.16
CA ARG A 255 -11.78 -20.94 2.58
C ARG A 255 -12.58 -21.97 3.38
N LYS A 256 -11.96 -22.66 4.32
CA LYS A 256 -12.68 -23.51 5.28
C LYS A 256 -13.55 -22.69 6.24
N ASN A 257 -13.26 -21.41 6.39
CA ASN A 257 -14.06 -20.46 7.13
C ASN A 257 -15.11 -19.80 6.23
N ARG A 258 -16.06 -19.05 6.82
CA ARG A 258 -17.19 -18.43 6.09
C ARG A 258 -16.74 -17.44 5.00
N TYR A 259 -15.62 -16.74 5.21
CA TYR A 259 -15.03 -15.78 4.29
C TYR A 259 -13.57 -16.16 4.05
N GLY A 260 -13.28 -16.78 2.91
CA GLY A 260 -11.92 -17.12 2.49
C GLY A 260 -11.33 -16.10 1.54
N LEU A 261 -10.03 -16.18 1.31
CA LEU A 261 -9.34 -15.32 0.34
C LEU A 261 -9.94 -15.52 -1.07
N SER A 262 -10.35 -14.41 -1.66
CA SER A 262 -10.73 -14.33 -3.07
C SER A 262 -9.50 -14.56 -3.98
N THR A 263 -9.72 -14.79 -5.27
CA THR A 263 -8.62 -14.82 -6.25
C THR A 263 -7.85 -13.49 -6.26
N ARG A 264 -8.54 -12.35 -6.09
CA ARG A 264 -7.89 -11.03 -5.93
C ARG A 264 -7.00 -11.01 -4.68
N GLY A 265 -7.49 -11.52 -3.55
CA GLY A 265 -6.73 -11.63 -2.30
C GLY A 265 -5.49 -12.52 -2.43
N LEU A 266 -5.59 -13.65 -3.15
CA LEU A 266 -4.46 -14.52 -3.45
C LEU A 266 -3.41 -13.81 -4.32
N LEU A 267 -3.83 -13.11 -5.37
CA LEU A 267 -2.93 -12.32 -6.22
C LEU A 267 -2.31 -11.14 -5.46
N ALA A 268 -3.06 -10.54 -4.54
CA ALA A 268 -2.55 -9.51 -3.64
C ALA A 268 -1.46 -10.06 -2.71
N LEU A 269 -1.67 -11.25 -2.13
CA LEU A 269 -0.67 -11.93 -1.29
C LEU A 269 0.60 -12.26 -2.07
N LYS A 270 0.45 -12.84 -3.26
CA LYS A 270 1.57 -13.09 -4.18
C LYS A 270 2.40 -11.82 -4.41
N ARG A 271 1.73 -10.71 -4.79
CA ARG A 271 2.39 -9.45 -5.14
C ARG A 271 3.07 -8.80 -3.93
N ALA A 272 2.45 -8.88 -2.77
CA ALA A 272 3.02 -8.40 -1.51
C ALA A 272 4.27 -9.20 -1.13
N ALA A 273 4.26 -10.53 -1.26
CA ALA A 273 5.42 -11.38 -1.01
C ALA A 273 6.58 -11.08 -1.98
N GLN A 274 6.28 -10.85 -3.26
CA GLN A 274 7.27 -10.40 -4.24
C GLN A 274 7.90 -9.06 -3.86
N ALA A 275 7.10 -8.09 -3.43
CA ALA A 275 7.59 -6.79 -2.98
C ALA A 275 8.43 -6.90 -1.71
N HIS A 276 8.07 -7.80 -0.79
CA HIS A 276 8.85 -8.07 0.41
C HIS A 276 10.22 -8.69 0.05
N ALA A 277 10.26 -9.68 -0.84
CA ALA A 277 11.50 -10.28 -1.34
C ALA A 277 12.45 -9.23 -1.96
N LEU A 278 11.89 -8.27 -2.73
CA LEU A 278 12.68 -7.17 -3.30
C LEU A 278 13.31 -6.29 -2.20
N ILE A 279 12.54 -5.93 -1.15
CA ILE A 279 13.05 -5.15 -0.01
C ILE A 279 14.18 -5.90 0.71
N GLU A 280 14.09 -7.24 0.77
CA GLU A 280 15.11 -8.12 1.31
C GLU A 280 16.26 -8.41 0.32
N ASN A 281 16.35 -7.63 -0.77
CA ASN A 281 17.39 -7.74 -1.81
C ASN A 281 17.46 -9.12 -2.46
N ARG A 282 16.30 -9.74 -2.77
CA ARG A 282 16.20 -11.05 -3.41
C ARG A 282 15.35 -11.00 -4.66
N ALA A 283 15.75 -11.75 -5.69
CA ALA A 283 15.03 -11.90 -6.95
C ALA A 283 14.02 -13.07 -6.94
N PHE A 284 13.80 -13.70 -5.79
CA PHE A 284 12.87 -14.81 -5.61
C PHE A 284 12.19 -14.75 -4.26
N VAL A 285 10.97 -15.29 -4.20
CA VAL A 285 10.15 -15.35 -2.98
C VAL A 285 10.51 -16.58 -2.16
N THR A 286 10.58 -16.39 -0.84
CA THR A 286 10.72 -17.46 0.17
C THR A 286 9.43 -17.58 0.99
N PRO A 287 9.23 -18.69 1.73
CA PRO A 287 8.10 -18.79 2.65
C PRO A 287 8.03 -17.65 3.67
N ASP A 288 9.20 -17.18 4.15
CA ASP A 288 9.28 -16.07 5.11
C ASP A 288 8.67 -14.78 4.54
N ASP A 289 8.82 -14.53 3.23
CA ASP A 289 8.21 -13.36 2.58
C ASP A 289 6.69 -13.44 2.59
N VAL A 290 6.15 -14.63 2.32
CA VAL A 290 4.71 -14.86 2.35
C VAL A 290 4.19 -14.65 3.77
N GLN A 291 4.87 -15.21 4.77
CA GLN A 291 4.48 -15.11 6.18
C GLN A 291 4.56 -13.66 6.69
N ALA A 292 5.60 -12.91 6.30
CA ALA A 292 5.80 -11.53 6.70
C ALA A 292 4.64 -10.60 6.27
N VAL A 293 3.99 -10.89 5.16
CA VAL A 293 2.91 -10.05 4.61
C VAL A 293 1.52 -10.64 4.80
N PHE A 294 1.39 -11.93 5.17
CA PHE A 294 0.11 -12.64 5.18
C PHE A 294 -0.94 -11.95 6.06
N VAL A 295 -0.59 -11.64 7.30
CA VAL A 295 -1.53 -11.02 8.26
C VAL A 295 -2.02 -9.66 7.72
N ALA A 296 -1.12 -8.83 7.21
CA ALA A 296 -1.48 -7.52 6.67
C ALA A 296 -2.37 -7.61 5.43
N VAL A 297 -2.20 -8.65 4.60
CA VAL A 297 -2.97 -8.86 3.36
C VAL A 297 -4.29 -9.56 3.64
N ALA A 298 -4.33 -10.53 4.57
CA ALA A 298 -5.47 -11.43 4.74
C ALA A 298 -6.48 -10.95 5.78
N SER A 299 -6.04 -10.36 6.90
CA SER A 299 -6.90 -10.12 8.07
C SER A 299 -8.18 -9.32 7.77
N HIS A 300 -8.08 -8.25 6.99
CA HIS A 300 -9.25 -7.43 6.64
C HIS A 300 -10.18 -8.09 5.63
N ARG A 301 -9.66 -9.01 4.80
CA ARG A 301 -10.42 -9.79 3.83
C ARG A 301 -11.19 -10.94 4.47
N LEU A 302 -10.63 -11.47 5.56
CA LEU A 302 -11.22 -12.58 6.32
C LEU A 302 -12.18 -12.11 7.42
N GLY A 303 -12.17 -10.80 7.73
CA GLY A 303 -12.89 -10.25 8.88
C GLY A 303 -12.34 -10.76 10.22
N LEU A 304 -11.06 -11.16 10.27
CA LEU A 304 -10.39 -11.71 11.43
C LEU A 304 -9.45 -10.67 12.08
N SER A 305 -9.19 -10.85 13.37
CA SER A 305 -8.11 -10.15 14.06
C SER A 305 -6.74 -10.61 13.54
N GLU A 306 -5.70 -9.82 13.80
CA GLU A 306 -4.32 -10.18 13.44
C GLU A 306 -3.89 -11.50 14.10
N ALA A 307 -4.26 -11.72 15.37
CA ALA A 307 -3.93 -12.94 16.11
C ALA A 307 -4.63 -14.19 15.52
N GLU A 308 -5.91 -14.10 15.17
CA GLU A 308 -6.63 -15.20 14.53
C GLU A 308 -6.06 -15.50 13.15
N THR A 309 -5.73 -14.48 12.37
CA THR A 309 -5.11 -14.64 11.04
C THR A 309 -3.72 -15.27 11.14
N LEU A 310 -2.92 -14.89 12.15
CA LEU A 310 -1.61 -15.49 12.40
C LEU A 310 -1.75 -16.98 12.79
N ASN A 311 -2.69 -17.30 13.67
CA ASN A 311 -2.96 -18.70 14.07
C ASN A 311 -3.37 -19.56 12.86
N LEU A 312 -4.20 -19.02 11.97
CA LEU A 312 -4.60 -19.71 10.75
C LEU A 312 -3.39 -19.99 9.85
N MET A 313 -2.51 -19.01 9.64
CA MET A 313 -1.29 -19.19 8.85
C MET A 313 -0.39 -20.30 9.43
N GLN A 314 -0.26 -20.38 10.75
CA GLN A 314 0.57 -21.38 11.43
C GLN A 314 0.06 -22.82 11.30
N GLN A 315 -1.20 -23.01 10.90
CA GLN A 315 -1.78 -24.35 10.66
C GLN A 315 -1.37 -24.93 9.31
N VAL A 316 -0.85 -24.10 8.40
CA VAL A 316 -0.41 -24.54 7.06
C VAL A 316 1.07 -24.87 7.11
N ALA A 317 1.41 -26.12 6.79
CA ALA A 317 2.81 -26.57 6.73
C ALA A 317 3.48 -25.97 5.48
N ILE A 318 4.76 -25.68 5.62
CA ILE A 318 5.63 -25.36 4.46
C ILE A 318 6.10 -26.70 3.91
N SER A 319 5.58 -27.09 2.75
CA SER A 319 5.96 -28.32 2.05
C SER A 319 7.25 -28.17 1.24
#